data_cd180c131083d367cd028a6b957287c6
#
_entry.id   cd180c131083d367cd028a6b957287c6
#
_cell.length_a   1.000
_cell.length_b   1.000
_cell.length_c   1.000
_cell.angle_alpha   90.00
_cell.angle_beta   90.00
_cell.angle_gamma   90.00
#
_symmetry.space_group_name_H-M   'P 1'
#
loop_
_entity.id
_entity.type
_entity.pdbx_description
1 polymer ?
#
loop_
_entity_poly.entity_id
_entity_poly.type
_entity_poly.pdbx_seq_one_letter_code
_entity_poly.pdbx_strand_id
1 'polypeptide(L)'
;LCRCVCDSLGVPIKDFVIETVDELPLTVMDSELFDIPVTKAGERWNQPVDWREGIYGGTGYYEFSLAEDSAPLPEGISVSSANGNLEGTPTSSHSAGIAKIAVTSGEERKTFEVHYDEIKEKDYLLTIGGTTVNMASDQMGAGWSYESSTTSLTLNGYNGGPITAERDLSIKLKGSNVITIPADAQYGIKSTGKVTIDDTTSTVVDCLDIKCSEGTEQALMIATGGFGEECATYIIGGTVNLIESGTSRQYVTGISHW
;
A
#
# COMPACT_ATOMS: atom_id res chain seq x y z
N LEU A 1 38.05 -7.87 -27.80
CA LEU A 1 38.68 -9.19 -27.53
C LEU A 1 38.75 -9.97 -28.83
N CYS A 2 39.94 -10.03 -29.51
CA CYS A 2 40.11 -10.88 -30.71
C CYS A 2 40.13 -12.35 -30.28
N ARG A 3 39.11 -13.11 -30.65
CA ARG A 3 39.17 -14.57 -30.62
C ARG A 3 39.70 -15.06 -31.98
N CYS A 4 40.71 -15.90 -31.97
CA CYS A 4 41.12 -16.61 -33.19
C CYS A 4 39.97 -17.49 -33.67
N VAL A 5 39.53 -17.28 -34.90
CA VAL A 5 38.60 -18.18 -35.57
C VAL A 5 39.43 -19.25 -36.28
N CYS A 6 39.18 -20.50 -35.96
CA CYS A 6 39.81 -21.66 -36.59
C CYS A 6 38.76 -22.45 -37.37
N ASP A 7 39.17 -23.17 -38.42
CA ASP A 7 38.28 -24.11 -39.08
C ASP A 7 38.01 -25.34 -38.20
N SER A 8 37.21 -26.28 -38.69
CA SER A 8 36.84 -27.52 -37.99
C SER A 8 38.04 -28.47 -37.71
N LEU A 9 39.22 -28.17 -38.25
CA LEU A 9 40.48 -28.92 -38.06
C LEU A 9 41.45 -28.17 -37.14
N GLY A 10 41.04 -26.99 -36.58
CA GLY A 10 41.89 -26.19 -35.73
C GLY A 10 42.93 -25.35 -36.47
N VAL A 11 42.84 -25.25 -37.80
CA VAL A 11 43.75 -24.42 -38.61
C VAL A 11 43.30 -22.98 -38.57
N PRO A 12 44.18 -22.00 -38.26
CA PRO A 12 43.85 -20.59 -38.29
C PRO A 12 43.40 -20.13 -39.68
N ILE A 13 42.21 -19.54 -39.77
CA ILE A 13 41.72 -18.95 -41.02
C ILE A 13 42.52 -17.66 -41.26
N LYS A 14 43.32 -17.61 -42.30
CA LYS A 14 44.25 -16.52 -42.57
C LYS A 14 43.64 -15.28 -43.24
N ASP A 15 42.47 -15.43 -43.86
CA ASP A 15 41.86 -14.36 -44.64
C ASP A 15 40.42 -14.11 -44.18
N PHE A 16 40.26 -13.58 -43.00
CA PHE A 16 38.99 -12.97 -42.61
C PHE A 16 39.16 -11.44 -42.45
N VAL A 17 38.28 -10.72 -43.10
CA VAL A 17 38.17 -9.27 -42.90
C VAL A 17 37.30 -9.06 -41.66
N ILE A 18 37.88 -8.49 -40.62
CA ILE A 18 37.05 -7.91 -39.54
C ILE A 18 36.63 -6.55 -40.10
N GLU A 19 35.41 -6.49 -40.63
CA GLU A 19 34.75 -5.20 -40.75
C GLU A 19 34.44 -4.75 -39.36
N THR A 20 35.08 -3.69 -38.88
CA THR A 20 34.62 -2.93 -37.71
C THR A 20 33.37 -2.22 -38.17
N VAL A 21 32.24 -2.77 -37.82
CA VAL A 21 30.97 -2.03 -37.85
C VAL A 21 31.11 -0.94 -36.78
N ASP A 22 31.10 0.31 -37.18
CA ASP A 22 31.39 1.43 -36.29
C ASP A 22 30.48 1.43 -35.06
N GLU A 23 29.22 1.09 -35.17
CA GLU A 23 28.29 0.78 -34.05
C GLU A 23 27.11 -0.01 -34.62
N LEU A 24 26.63 -1.01 -33.89
CA LEU A 24 25.34 -1.63 -34.21
C LEU A 24 24.23 -0.64 -33.88
N PRO A 25 23.24 -0.45 -34.76
CA PRO A 25 22.14 0.46 -34.47
C PRO A 25 21.39 0.01 -33.20
N LEU A 26 20.97 0.98 -32.40
CA LEU A 26 20.14 0.72 -31.23
C LEU A 26 18.88 -0.05 -31.64
N THR A 27 18.71 -1.22 -31.09
CA THR A 27 17.60 -2.13 -31.40
C THR A 27 16.87 -2.51 -30.11
N VAL A 28 15.55 -2.53 -30.19
CA VAL A 28 14.66 -3.01 -29.13
C VAL A 28 13.86 -4.17 -29.72
N MET A 29 13.92 -5.33 -29.10
CA MET A 29 13.10 -6.49 -29.46
C MET A 29 11.66 -6.33 -28.97
N ASP A 30 10.75 -7.15 -29.48
CA ASP A 30 9.32 -7.07 -29.20
C ASP A 30 8.98 -7.14 -27.70
N SER A 31 7.96 -6.40 -27.32
CA SER A 31 7.58 -6.02 -25.95
C SER A 31 6.94 -7.12 -25.08
N GLU A 32 6.80 -8.35 -25.55
CA GLU A 32 6.20 -9.45 -24.77
C GLU A 32 7.00 -9.86 -23.52
N LEU A 33 8.20 -9.31 -23.36
CA LEU A 33 9.10 -9.63 -22.23
C LEU A 33 8.92 -8.73 -21.00
N PHE A 34 8.02 -7.73 -21.08
CA PHE A 34 7.95 -6.67 -20.08
C PHE A 34 6.54 -6.54 -19.47
N ASP A 35 6.10 -7.58 -18.77
CA ASP A 35 4.81 -7.54 -18.07
C ASP A 35 5.01 -7.39 -16.57
N ILE A 36 4.30 -6.42 -15.98
CA ILE A 36 4.23 -6.25 -14.53
C ILE A 36 2.89 -6.83 -14.05
N PRO A 37 2.91 -7.87 -13.20
CA PRO A 37 1.69 -8.53 -12.75
C PRO A 37 0.88 -7.66 -11.78
N VAL A 38 -0.34 -8.10 -11.53
CA VAL A 38 -1.26 -7.49 -10.55
C VAL A 38 -0.54 -7.20 -9.23
N THR A 39 -0.71 -5.99 -8.74
CA THR A 39 -0.20 -5.53 -7.44
C THR A 39 -1.29 -4.74 -6.70
N LYS A 40 -1.00 -4.28 -5.49
CA LYS A 40 -1.89 -3.46 -4.69
C LYS A 40 -1.26 -2.09 -4.41
N ALA A 41 -2.09 -1.08 -4.26
CA ALA A 41 -1.64 0.21 -3.76
C ALA A 41 -0.95 0.05 -2.39
N GLY A 42 0.16 0.74 -2.21
CA GLY A 42 1.01 0.60 -1.02
C GLY A 42 2.04 -0.53 -1.09
N GLU A 43 1.98 -1.42 -2.09
CA GLU A 43 3.00 -2.43 -2.33
C GLU A 43 4.06 -1.90 -3.30
N ARG A 44 5.32 -2.09 -2.96
CA ARG A 44 6.41 -1.65 -3.82
C ARG A 44 6.49 -2.53 -5.07
N TRP A 45 6.55 -1.93 -6.23
CA TRP A 45 6.93 -2.63 -7.45
C TRP A 45 8.39 -3.05 -7.36
N ASN A 46 8.61 -4.36 -7.41
CA ASN A 46 9.91 -4.96 -7.17
C ASN A 46 10.34 -5.92 -8.29
N GLN A 47 9.65 -5.90 -9.41
CA GLN A 47 10.03 -6.74 -10.55
C GLN A 47 10.89 -5.95 -11.50
N PRO A 48 12.16 -6.34 -11.66
CA PRO A 48 13.01 -5.74 -12.68
C PRO A 48 12.48 -6.14 -14.06
N VAL A 49 12.31 -5.14 -14.91
CA VAL A 49 12.19 -5.39 -16.34
C VAL A 49 13.58 -5.83 -16.82
N ASP A 50 13.72 -7.05 -17.28
CA ASP A 50 15.01 -7.51 -17.80
C ASP A 50 15.19 -7.10 -19.27
N TRP A 51 15.40 -5.79 -19.46
CA TRP A 51 15.64 -5.19 -20.77
C TRP A 51 16.92 -5.71 -21.47
N ARG A 52 17.85 -6.33 -20.72
CA ARG A 52 19.15 -6.78 -21.25
C ARG A 52 19.02 -7.83 -22.34
N GLU A 53 17.97 -8.60 -22.32
CA GLU A 53 17.68 -9.58 -23.37
C GLU A 53 16.99 -8.96 -24.59
N GLY A 54 16.42 -7.76 -24.44
CA GLY A 54 15.63 -7.09 -25.48
C GLY A 54 16.23 -5.83 -26.08
N ILE A 55 17.32 -5.26 -25.52
CA ILE A 55 17.92 -4.01 -25.98
C ILE A 55 19.41 -4.22 -26.25
N TYR A 56 19.86 -3.92 -27.48
CA TYR A 56 21.26 -4.05 -27.88
C TYR A 56 21.65 -3.01 -28.94
N GLY A 57 22.94 -2.83 -29.14
CA GLY A 57 23.48 -1.85 -30.09
C GLY A 57 23.66 -0.47 -29.46
N GLY A 58 23.73 0.57 -30.30
CA GLY A 58 24.11 1.92 -29.88
C GLY A 58 25.53 1.97 -29.30
N THR A 59 25.79 2.95 -28.45
CA THR A 59 27.10 3.14 -27.78
C THR A 59 27.36 2.14 -26.66
N GLY A 60 26.37 1.32 -26.30
CA GLY A 60 26.42 0.41 -25.16
C GLY A 60 26.10 1.07 -23.81
N TYR A 61 25.87 2.37 -23.79
CA TYR A 61 25.34 3.11 -22.63
C TYR A 61 23.89 3.48 -22.90
N TYR A 62 23.01 3.15 -21.97
CA TYR A 62 21.58 3.39 -22.11
C TYR A 62 21.06 4.30 -21.01
N GLU A 63 20.25 5.28 -21.41
CA GLU A 63 19.48 6.12 -20.52
C GLU A 63 18.00 5.90 -20.80
N PHE A 64 17.20 5.77 -19.75
CA PHE A 64 15.79 5.46 -19.85
C PHE A 64 14.93 6.62 -19.32
N SER A 65 13.80 6.84 -19.96
CA SER A 65 12.81 7.81 -19.55
C SER A 65 11.42 7.41 -19.99
N LEU A 66 10.40 8.00 -19.40
CA LEU A 66 9.05 7.89 -19.96
C LEU A 66 9.00 8.59 -21.33
N ALA A 67 8.44 7.93 -22.34
CA ALA A 67 8.29 8.53 -23.65
C ALA A 67 7.26 9.69 -23.62
N GLU A 68 7.46 10.70 -24.44
CA GLU A 68 6.60 11.90 -24.49
C GLU A 68 5.15 11.58 -24.85
N ASP A 69 4.94 10.53 -25.66
CA ASP A 69 3.63 10.04 -26.09
C ASP A 69 3.08 8.92 -25.20
N SER A 70 3.74 8.63 -24.08
CA SER A 70 3.25 7.66 -23.11
C SER A 70 2.04 8.19 -22.34
N ALA A 71 1.13 7.29 -21.98
CA ALA A 71 0.15 7.60 -20.96
C ALA A 71 0.87 7.90 -19.62
N PRO A 72 0.28 8.73 -18.74
CA PRO A 72 0.81 8.96 -17.41
C PRO A 72 0.94 7.64 -16.64
N LEU A 73 2.03 7.51 -15.89
CA LEU A 73 2.19 6.38 -14.97
C LEU A 73 1.25 6.51 -13.77
N PRO A 74 0.90 5.39 -13.13
CA PRO A 74 0.21 5.43 -11.84
C PRO A 74 0.95 6.30 -10.83
N GLU A 75 0.21 7.02 -10.01
CA GLU A 75 0.79 7.88 -8.98
C GLU A 75 1.70 7.08 -8.03
N GLY A 76 2.90 7.59 -7.77
CA GLY A 76 3.94 6.93 -6.97
C GLY A 76 4.86 6.01 -7.76
N ILE A 77 4.67 5.87 -9.09
CA ILE A 77 5.53 5.08 -9.99
C ILE A 77 6.33 6.01 -10.89
N SER A 78 7.59 5.65 -11.12
CA SER A 78 8.51 6.35 -12.01
C SER A 78 9.34 5.38 -12.84
N VAL A 79 9.96 5.90 -13.89
CA VAL A 79 10.95 5.15 -14.69
C VAL A 79 12.33 5.38 -14.10
N SER A 80 13.05 4.32 -13.82
CA SER A 80 14.47 4.39 -13.45
C SER A 80 15.32 4.75 -14.66
N SER A 81 16.04 5.85 -14.60
CA SER A 81 16.91 6.30 -15.69
C SER A 81 18.09 5.37 -15.95
N ALA A 82 18.48 4.57 -14.96
CA ALA A 82 19.64 3.69 -15.05
C ALA A 82 19.34 2.34 -15.69
N ASN A 83 18.11 1.85 -15.58
CA ASN A 83 17.78 0.49 -16.01
C ASN A 83 16.38 0.35 -16.64
N GLY A 84 15.64 1.42 -16.81
CA GLY A 84 14.31 1.42 -17.45
C GLY A 84 13.20 0.75 -16.64
N ASN A 85 13.48 0.30 -15.42
CA ASN A 85 12.46 -0.31 -14.58
C ASN A 85 11.38 0.69 -14.21
N LEU A 86 10.14 0.22 -14.14
CA LEU A 86 9.09 0.94 -13.44
C LEU A 86 9.25 0.64 -11.95
N GLU A 87 9.54 1.66 -11.17
CA GLU A 87 9.82 1.53 -9.74
C GLU A 87 9.05 2.54 -8.90
N GLY A 88 8.77 2.15 -7.67
CA GLY A 88 8.06 2.98 -6.71
C GLY A 88 6.98 2.21 -5.98
N THR A 89 6.09 2.95 -5.34
CA THR A 89 4.95 2.40 -4.60
C THR A 89 3.69 3.12 -5.07
N PRO A 90 2.78 2.46 -5.79
CA PRO A 90 1.55 3.10 -6.24
C PRO A 90 0.71 3.53 -5.02
N THR A 91 0.20 4.74 -5.04
CA THR A 91 -0.54 5.33 -3.91
C THR A 91 -2.04 5.06 -3.96
N SER A 92 -2.57 4.70 -5.13
CA SER A 92 -3.99 4.43 -5.37
C SER A 92 -4.19 3.28 -6.35
N SER A 93 -5.40 2.76 -6.42
CA SER A 93 -5.79 1.79 -7.45
C SER A 93 -5.74 2.41 -8.84
N HIS A 94 -5.39 1.60 -9.83
CA HIS A 94 -5.28 2.02 -11.22
C HIS A 94 -5.66 0.85 -12.15
N SER A 95 -6.28 1.15 -13.28
CA SER A 95 -6.57 0.13 -14.30
C SER A 95 -5.28 -0.37 -14.95
N ALA A 96 -5.32 -1.59 -15.48
CA ALA A 96 -4.26 -2.10 -16.33
C ALA A 96 -3.92 -1.10 -17.46
N GLY A 97 -2.67 -1.02 -17.85
CA GLY A 97 -2.21 -0.05 -18.81
C GLY A 97 -0.89 -0.40 -19.49
N ILE A 98 -0.44 0.51 -20.32
CA ILE A 98 0.79 0.40 -21.07
C ILE A 98 1.61 1.67 -20.85
N ALA A 99 2.84 1.49 -20.39
CA ALA A 99 3.84 2.55 -20.33
C ALA A 99 4.77 2.44 -21.53
N LYS A 100 4.97 3.54 -22.26
CA LYS A 100 6.01 3.60 -23.30
C LYS A 100 7.29 4.14 -22.68
N ILE A 101 8.34 3.34 -22.73
CA ILE A 101 9.66 3.70 -22.23
C ILE A 101 10.55 4.09 -23.42
N ALA A 102 11.20 5.22 -23.32
CA ALA A 102 12.24 5.61 -24.27
C ALA A 102 13.60 5.18 -23.74
N VAL A 103 14.38 4.54 -24.60
CA VAL A 103 15.80 4.26 -24.40
C VAL A 103 16.63 5.12 -25.35
N THR A 104 17.63 5.78 -24.81
CA THR A 104 18.58 6.60 -25.58
C THR A 104 19.99 6.03 -25.44
N SER A 105 20.71 5.95 -26.56
CA SER A 105 22.11 5.51 -26.60
C SER A 105 22.86 6.38 -27.60
N GLY A 106 23.67 7.33 -27.11
CA GLY A 106 24.26 8.37 -27.94
C GLY A 106 23.18 9.29 -28.54
N GLU A 107 23.16 9.37 -29.87
CA GLU A 107 22.14 10.17 -30.61
C GLU A 107 20.90 9.35 -30.98
N GLU A 108 20.94 8.04 -30.79
CA GLU A 108 19.84 7.14 -31.12
C GLU A 108 18.82 7.05 -30.00
N ARG A 109 17.54 7.05 -30.37
CA ARG A 109 16.41 6.89 -29.45
C ARG A 109 15.42 5.88 -30.00
N LYS A 110 14.99 4.96 -29.17
CA LYS A 110 13.94 3.96 -29.44
C LYS A 110 12.93 3.95 -28.30
N THR A 111 11.78 3.36 -28.54
CA THR A 111 10.74 3.17 -27.52
C THR A 111 10.32 1.72 -27.49
N PHE A 112 9.93 1.25 -26.31
CA PHE A 112 9.29 -0.05 -26.09
C PHE A 112 8.13 0.09 -25.10
N GLU A 113 7.26 -0.89 -25.10
CA GLU A 113 6.07 -0.89 -24.27
C GLU A 113 6.26 -1.83 -23.08
N VAL A 114 5.86 -1.37 -21.90
CA VAL A 114 5.77 -2.16 -20.68
C VAL A 114 4.31 -2.23 -20.28
N HIS A 115 3.77 -3.43 -20.30
CA HIS A 115 2.41 -3.70 -19.89
C HIS A 115 2.38 -3.88 -18.37
N TYR A 116 1.38 -3.36 -17.73
CA TYR A 116 1.12 -3.61 -16.33
C TYR A 116 -0.36 -3.94 -16.11
N ASP A 117 -0.57 -4.93 -15.26
CA ASP A 117 -1.90 -5.33 -14.85
C ASP A 117 -2.52 -4.30 -13.89
N GLU A 118 -3.76 -4.51 -13.51
CA GLU A 118 -4.46 -3.62 -12.58
C GLU A 118 -3.73 -3.49 -11.24
N ILE A 119 -3.71 -2.29 -10.70
CA ILE A 119 -3.31 -2.01 -9.34
C ILE A 119 -4.59 -1.99 -8.50
N LYS A 120 -4.76 -2.97 -7.62
CA LYS A 120 -5.91 -3.07 -6.73
C LYS A 120 -5.78 -2.09 -5.57
N GLU A 121 -6.90 -1.73 -4.98
CA GLU A 121 -6.87 -0.96 -3.75
C GLU A 121 -6.13 -1.73 -2.64
N LYS A 122 -5.48 -0.97 -1.75
CA LYS A 122 -4.87 -1.51 -0.55
C LYS A 122 -5.93 -2.17 0.33
N ASP A 123 -5.63 -3.35 0.84
CA ASP A 123 -6.45 -3.94 1.90
C ASP A 123 -6.22 -3.18 3.21
N TYR A 124 -7.26 -2.55 3.71
CA TYR A 124 -7.26 -2.00 5.06
C TYR A 124 -7.93 -3.00 6.00
N LEU A 125 -7.35 -3.18 7.17
CA LEU A 125 -7.85 -4.11 8.16
C LEU A 125 -8.57 -3.38 9.28
N LEU A 126 -9.67 -3.99 9.75
CA LEU A 126 -10.41 -3.61 10.94
C LEU A 126 -10.44 -4.81 11.88
N THR A 127 -9.91 -4.65 13.08
CA THR A 127 -9.97 -5.68 14.12
C THR A 127 -10.94 -5.26 15.22
N ILE A 128 -11.88 -6.12 15.56
CA ILE A 128 -12.94 -5.86 16.54
C ILE A 128 -12.97 -7.03 17.52
N GLY A 129 -12.54 -6.80 18.76
CA GLY A 129 -12.53 -7.82 19.79
C GLY A 129 -11.72 -9.06 19.40
N GLY A 130 -10.63 -8.89 18.64
CA GLY A 130 -9.79 -9.98 18.15
C GLY A 130 -10.21 -10.60 16.81
N THR A 131 -11.35 -10.21 16.25
CA THR A 131 -11.76 -10.62 14.88
C THR A 131 -11.27 -9.59 13.88
N THR A 132 -10.40 -10.00 12.95
CA THR A 132 -9.88 -9.15 11.88
C THR A 132 -10.66 -9.36 10.60
N VAL A 133 -11.10 -8.27 9.99
CA VAL A 133 -11.88 -8.24 8.74
C VAL A 133 -11.28 -7.24 7.76
N ASN A 134 -11.51 -7.45 6.47
CA ASN A 134 -11.13 -6.51 5.42
C ASN A 134 -12.16 -5.39 5.32
N MET A 135 -11.72 -4.13 5.38
CA MET A 135 -12.58 -2.95 5.28
C MET A 135 -13.16 -2.72 3.86
N ALA A 136 -12.76 -3.50 2.87
CA ALA A 136 -13.33 -3.44 1.52
C ALA A 136 -14.69 -4.14 1.38
N SER A 137 -15.17 -4.84 2.40
CA SER A 137 -16.44 -5.57 2.36
C SER A 137 -17.23 -5.43 3.65
N ASP A 138 -18.58 -5.53 3.51
CA ASP A 138 -19.48 -5.51 4.64
C ASP A 138 -19.31 -6.75 5.50
N GLN A 139 -19.30 -6.56 6.81
CA GLN A 139 -19.05 -7.61 7.80
C GLN A 139 -19.96 -7.44 9.00
N MET A 140 -20.21 -8.53 9.70
CA MET A 140 -20.96 -8.49 10.96
C MET A 140 -20.45 -9.52 11.97
N GLY A 141 -20.68 -9.21 13.23
CA GLY A 141 -20.35 -10.07 14.36
C GLY A 141 -21.25 -9.83 15.56
N ALA A 142 -20.85 -10.38 16.70
CA ALA A 142 -21.62 -10.24 17.94
C ALA A 142 -21.63 -8.78 18.41
N GLY A 143 -22.77 -8.12 18.29
CA GLY A 143 -22.96 -6.73 18.73
C GLY A 143 -22.32 -5.67 17.83
N TRP A 144 -21.91 -6.01 16.62
CA TRP A 144 -21.37 -5.07 15.66
C TRP A 144 -21.67 -5.43 14.20
N SER A 145 -21.72 -4.42 13.36
CA SER A 145 -21.71 -4.55 11.90
C SER A 145 -20.88 -3.45 11.26
N TYR A 146 -20.16 -3.80 10.20
CA TYR A 146 -19.33 -2.87 9.43
C TYR A 146 -19.89 -2.73 8.01
N GLU A 147 -20.05 -1.49 7.55
CA GLU A 147 -20.46 -1.12 6.20
C GLU A 147 -19.28 -0.48 5.46
N SER A 148 -18.79 -1.16 4.44
CA SER A 148 -17.59 -0.77 3.69
C SER A 148 -17.78 0.53 2.89
N SER A 149 -18.96 0.72 2.32
CA SER A 149 -19.29 1.88 1.48
C SER A 149 -19.21 3.23 2.22
N THR A 150 -19.44 3.21 3.54
CA THR A 150 -19.40 4.40 4.39
C THR A 150 -18.28 4.37 5.43
N THR A 151 -17.45 3.32 5.42
CA THR A 151 -16.42 3.04 6.45
C THR A 151 -16.97 3.12 7.88
N SER A 152 -18.22 2.66 8.06
CA SER A 152 -18.95 2.81 9.32
C SER A 152 -19.03 1.50 10.07
N LEU A 153 -18.61 1.51 11.33
CA LEU A 153 -18.78 0.44 12.30
C LEU A 153 -19.95 0.78 13.22
N THR A 154 -21.03 0.04 13.14
CA THR A 154 -22.16 0.15 14.08
C THR A 154 -21.94 -0.80 15.24
N LEU A 155 -21.89 -0.25 16.47
CA LEU A 155 -21.90 -1.02 17.71
C LEU A 155 -23.32 -1.06 18.26
N ASN A 156 -23.88 -2.26 18.44
CA ASN A 156 -25.24 -2.49 18.92
C ASN A 156 -25.24 -3.55 20.02
N GLY A 157 -25.10 -3.09 21.26
CA GLY A 157 -24.92 -3.99 22.39
C GLY A 157 -23.57 -4.70 22.38
N TYR A 158 -22.57 -4.08 21.81
CA TYR A 158 -21.20 -4.64 21.78
C TYR A 158 -20.65 -4.74 23.20
N ASN A 159 -20.12 -5.91 23.52
CA ASN A 159 -19.39 -6.15 24.76
C ASN A 159 -18.17 -7.01 24.46
N GLY A 160 -17.04 -6.36 24.19
CA GLY A 160 -15.86 -7.05 23.68
C GLY A 160 -14.55 -6.33 23.93
N GLY A 161 -13.52 -6.80 23.24
CA GLY A 161 -12.17 -6.26 23.32
C GLY A 161 -11.95 -5.02 22.44
N PRO A 162 -10.69 -4.60 22.29
CA PRO A 162 -10.30 -3.42 21.54
C PRO A 162 -10.74 -3.43 20.08
N ILE A 163 -10.81 -2.22 19.51
CA ILE A 163 -11.07 -1.96 18.09
C ILE A 163 -9.86 -1.27 17.49
N THR A 164 -9.32 -1.84 16.37
CA THR A 164 -8.22 -1.20 15.65
C THR A 164 -8.54 -1.11 14.16
N ALA A 165 -8.28 0.05 13.54
CA ALA A 165 -8.49 0.30 12.13
C ALA A 165 -7.23 0.87 11.47
N GLU A 166 -6.98 0.49 10.23
CA GLU A 166 -5.83 0.97 9.43
C GLU A 166 -6.17 2.19 8.57
N ARG A 167 -7.33 2.80 8.76
CA ARG A 167 -7.78 4.02 8.08
C ARG A 167 -8.86 4.70 8.93
N ASP A 168 -9.43 5.79 8.42
CA ASP A 168 -10.56 6.48 9.05
C ASP A 168 -11.67 5.50 9.45
N LEU A 169 -12.22 5.68 10.63
CA LEU A 169 -13.28 4.86 11.18
C LEU A 169 -14.41 5.74 11.74
N SER A 170 -15.60 5.54 11.22
CA SER A 170 -16.83 6.09 11.78
C SER A 170 -17.49 5.04 12.67
N ILE A 171 -17.68 5.33 13.94
CA ILE A 171 -18.36 4.45 14.90
C ILE A 171 -19.73 5.01 15.18
N LYS A 172 -20.76 4.23 14.86
CA LYS A 172 -22.17 4.54 15.16
C LYS A 172 -22.61 3.74 16.37
N LEU A 173 -23.10 4.42 17.39
CA LEU A 173 -23.56 3.80 18.63
C LEU A 173 -25.04 3.49 18.54
N LYS A 174 -25.42 2.31 19.02
CA LYS A 174 -26.81 1.90 19.25
C LYS A 174 -26.88 1.13 20.55
N GLY A 175 -27.67 1.65 21.51
CA GLY A 175 -27.78 1.06 22.83
C GLY A 175 -26.50 1.18 23.66
N SER A 176 -26.35 0.29 24.62
CA SER A 176 -25.18 0.26 25.52
C SER A 176 -24.07 -0.61 24.99
N ASN A 177 -22.89 -0.04 24.84
CA ASN A 177 -21.71 -0.73 24.28
C ASN A 177 -20.56 -0.64 25.27
N VAL A 178 -19.75 -1.70 25.35
CA VAL A 178 -18.60 -1.80 26.25
C VAL A 178 -17.39 -2.31 25.51
N ILE A 179 -16.30 -1.56 25.57
CA ILE A 179 -14.97 -2.02 25.18
C ILE A 179 -14.16 -2.24 26.44
N THR A 180 -13.63 -3.45 26.61
CA THR A 180 -12.73 -3.77 27.71
C THR A 180 -11.30 -3.90 27.17
N ILE A 181 -10.39 -3.10 27.69
CA ILE A 181 -8.97 -3.16 27.36
C ILE A 181 -8.33 -4.21 28.24
N PRO A 182 -7.87 -5.36 27.74
CA PRO A 182 -7.19 -6.36 28.54
C PRO A 182 -5.81 -5.87 29.00
N ALA A 183 -5.21 -6.55 29.97
CA ALA A 183 -3.98 -6.13 30.62
C ALA A 183 -2.77 -6.07 29.65
N ASP A 184 -2.79 -6.87 28.60
CA ASP A 184 -1.76 -6.96 27.56
C ASP A 184 -2.02 -6.03 26.35
N ALA A 185 -3.15 -5.32 26.32
CA ALA A 185 -3.46 -4.40 25.24
C ALA A 185 -3.16 -2.95 25.64
N GLN A 186 -2.68 -2.19 24.66
CA GLN A 186 -2.32 -0.78 24.83
C GLN A 186 -3.44 0.19 24.46
N TYR A 187 -4.48 -0.26 23.75
CA TYR A 187 -5.49 0.61 23.15
C TYR A 187 -6.91 0.05 23.39
N GLY A 188 -7.88 0.93 23.58
CA GLY A 188 -9.30 0.59 23.49
C GLY A 188 -9.80 0.73 22.06
N ILE A 189 -9.64 1.91 21.48
CA ILE A 189 -9.85 2.19 20.05
C ILE A 189 -8.57 2.77 19.50
N LYS A 190 -8.07 2.20 18.40
CA LYS A 190 -6.92 2.72 17.65
C LYS A 190 -7.26 2.85 16.17
N SER A 191 -6.91 3.98 15.56
CA SER A 191 -6.97 4.17 14.11
C SER A 191 -5.71 4.85 13.62
N THR A 192 -5.23 4.50 12.41
CA THR A 192 -4.18 5.27 11.76
C THR A 192 -4.71 6.55 11.13
N GLY A 193 -6.02 6.69 10.96
CA GLY A 193 -6.71 7.88 10.49
C GLY A 193 -7.59 8.52 11.59
N LYS A 194 -8.66 9.19 11.16
CA LYS A 194 -9.65 9.84 12.05
C LYS A 194 -10.57 8.82 12.68
N VAL A 195 -10.99 9.09 13.90
CA VAL A 195 -12.11 8.36 14.55
C VAL A 195 -13.25 9.34 14.76
N THR A 196 -14.42 8.99 14.23
CA THR A 196 -15.67 9.73 14.49
C THR A 196 -16.61 8.82 15.26
N ILE A 197 -17.16 9.29 16.40
CA ILE A 197 -18.14 8.57 17.19
C ILE A 197 -19.43 9.37 17.17
N ASP A 198 -20.52 8.71 16.78
CA ASP A 198 -21.85 9.34 16.67
C ASP A 198 -22.92 8.36 17.15
N ASP A 199 -24.08 8.88 17.51
CA ASP A 199 -25.23 8.05 17.80
C ASP A 199 -26.12 7.85 16.57
N THR A 200 -26.91 6.78 16.56
CA THR A 200 -27.81 6.50 15.44
C THR A 200 -29.20 7.05 15.63
N THR A 201 -29.58 7.42 16.85
CA THR A 201 -30.98 7.65 17.22
C THR A 201 -31.23 8.94 17.97
N SER A 202 -30.23 9.71 18.36
CA SER A 202 -30.35 10.90 19.21
C SER A 202 -31.13 10.64 20.51
N THR A 203 -31.09 9.41 20.99
CA THR A 203 -31.74 9.00 22.24
C THR A 203 -30.69 8.88 23.33
N VAL A 204 -31.07 9.21 24.55
CA VAL A 204 -30.20 9.26 25.75
C VAL A 204 -29.57 7.92 26.13
N VAL A 205 -29.83 6.86 25.38
CA VAL A 205 -29.47 5.48 25.70
C VAL A 205 -28.26 4.96 24.90
N ASP A 206 -27.82 5.71 23.89
CA ASP A 206 -26.70 5.29 23.04
C ASP A 206 -25.39 5.68 23.73
N CYS A 207 -24.67 4.69 24.24
CA CYS A 207 -23.44 4.94 25.00
C CYS A 207 -22.32 3.95 24.64
N LEU A 208 -21.11 4.38 24.90
CA LEU A 208 -19.90 3.59 24.80
C LEU A 208 -19.04 3.75 26.05
N ASP A 209 -18.89 2.68 26.79
CA ASP A 209 -17.97 2.58 27.92
C ASP A 209 -16.65 1.95 27.45
N ILE A 210 -15.57 2.67 27.59
CA ILE A 210 -14.21 2.14 27.38
C ILE A 210 -13.56 2.00 28.75
N LYS A 211 -13.28 0.78 29.15
CA LYS A 211 -12.72 0.47 30.46
C LYS A 211 -11.50 -0.43 30.39
N CYS A 212 -10.57 -0.23 31.31
CA CYS A 212 -9.43 -1.11 31.48
C CYS A 212 -9.82 -2.30 32.34
N SER A 213 -9.30 -3.49 32.04
CA SER A 213 -9.36 -4.63 32.95
C SER A 213 -8.41 -4.43 34.13
N GLU A 214 -8.58 -5.24 35.18
CA GLU A 214 -7.66 -5.28 36.30
C GLU A 214 -6.26 -5.67 35.83
N GLY A 215 -5.21 -4.98 36.31
CA GLY A 215 -3.83 -5.24 35.91
C GLY A 215 -3.35 -4.52 34.64
N THR A 216 -4.18 -3.72 33.97
CA THR A 216 -3.73 -2.86 32.86
C THR A 216 -2.84 -1.73 33.43
N GLU A 217 -1.55 -1.72 33.09
CA GLU A 217 -0.61 -0.72 33.64
C GLU A 217 -0.57 0.55 32.78
N GLN A 218 -0.70 0.41 31.46
CA GLN A 218 -0.67 1.52 30.52
C GLN A 218 -1.74 1.31 29.45
N ALA A 219 -2.59 2.30 29.20
CA ALA A 219 -3.54 2.25 28.10
C ALA A 219 -3.86 3.63 27.54
N LEU A 220 -4.06 3.70 26.23
CA LEU A 220 -4.71 4.80 25.54
C LEU A 220 -6.14 4.35 25.20
N MET A 221 -7.15 4.99 25.76
CA MET A 221 -8.53 4.55 25.55
C MET A 221 -8.97 4.80 24.11
N ILE A 222 -8.63 5.96 23.54
CA ILE A 222 -8.80 6.28 22.13
C ILE A 222 -7.49 6.87 21.61
N ALA A 223 -6.93 6.27 20.57
CA ALA A 223 -5.69 6.69 19.93
C ALA A 223 -5.90 6.84 18.43
N THR A 224 -5.55 8.01 17.89
CA THR A 224 -5.59 8.28 16.47
C THR A 224 -4.23 8.78 16.00
N GLY A 225 -3.77 8.33 14.83
CA GLY A 225 -2.49 8.79 14.32
C GLY A 225 -1.94 7.93 13.20
N GLY A 226 -1.22 8.58 12.29
CA GLY A 226 -0.43 7.99 11.22
C GLY A 226 0.50 9.03 10.64
N PHE A 227 1.60 8.63 10.05
CA PHE A 227 2.55 9.55 9.42
C PHE A 227 1.89 10.27 8.25
N GLY A 228 1.75 11.61 8.35
CA GLY A 228 1.28 12.47 7.26
C GLY A 228 -0.23 12.65 7.14
N GLU A 229 -1.02 12.04 8.03
CA GLU A 229 -2.48 12.15 8.01
C GLU A 229 -2.99 13.15 9.06
N GLU A 230 -4.12 13.82 8.77
CA GLU A 230 -4.85 14.56 9.79
C GLU A 230 -5.46 13.59 10.80
N CYS A 231 -4.92 13.55 12.00
CA CYS A 231 -5.38 12.68 13.07
C CYS A 231 -6.32 13.44 13.99
N ALA A 232 -7.53 12.93 14.19
CA ALA A 232 -8.49 13.55 15.08
C ALA A 232 -9.50 12.53 15.61
N THR A 233 -9.98 12.77 16.82
CA THR A 233 -11.15 12.07 17.38
C THR A 233 -12.30 13.06 17.48
N TYR A 234 -13.41 12.74 16.84
CA TYR A 234 -14.64 13.54 16.88
C TYR A 234 -15.72 12.75 17.62
N ILE A 235 -16.26 13.30 18.68
CA ILE A 235 -17.46 12.77 19.35
C ILE A 235 -18.59 13.74 19.02
N ILE A 236 -19.48 13.32 18.11
CA ILE A 236 -20.54 14.14 17.54
C ILE A 236 -21.85 13.88 18.30
N GLY A 237 -22.10 12.62 18.67
CA GLY A 237 -23.30 12.21 19.39
C GLY A 237 -23.05 11.03 20.31
N GLY A 238 -24.07 10.73 21.15
CA GLY A 238 -24.00 9.69 22.17
C GLY A 238 -23.17 10.08 23.39
N THR A 239 -23.04 9.14 24.33
CA THR A 239 -22.22 9.28 25.52
C THR A 239 -21.03 8.37 25.49
N VAL A 240 -19.82 8.92 25.59
CA VAL A 240 -18.59 8.14 25.67
C VAL A 240 -17.99 8.28 27.06
N ASN A 241 -17.93 7.19 27.80
CA ASN A 241 -17.35 7.14 29.14
C ASN A 241 -15.98 6.46 29.07
N LEU A 242 -14.95 7.14 29.52
CA LEU A 242 -13.61 6.61 29.68
C LEU A 242 -13.41 6.23 31.14
N ILE A 243 -13.43 4.91 31.40
CA ILE A 243 -13.51 4.38 32.75
C ILE A 243 -12.18 3.72 33.14
N GLU A 244 -11.55 4.31 34.11
CA GLU A 244 -10.39 3.73 34.76
C GLU A 244 -10.81 2.80 35.89
N SER A 245 -10.35 1.55 35.91
CA SER A 245 -10.61 0.60 36.99
C SER A 245 -9.33 0.18 37.70
N GLY A 246 -9.23 0.36 39.02
CA GLY A 246 -8.10 -0.14 39.85
C GLY A 246 -7.23 0.94 40.50
N THR A 247 -6.40 0.52 41.47
CA THR A 247 -5.67 1.40 42.40
C THR A 247 -4.18 1.57 42.10
N SER A 248 -3.63 0.95 41.07
CA SER A 248 -2.19 0.96 40.79
C SER A 248 -1.93 1.26 39.31
N ARG A 249 -1.85 2.55 38.96
CA ARG A 249 -1.58 2.86 37.57
C ARG A 249 -0.54 3.92 37.38
N GLN A 250 0.28 3.70 36.40
CA GLN A 250 1.27 4.70 36.06
C GLN A 250 0.83 5.65 34.95
N TYR A 251 0.10 5.18 33.91
CA TYR A 251 -0.26 6.04 32.78
C TYR A 251 -1.52 5.53 32.02
N VAL A 252 -2.68 6.11 32.28
CA VAL A 252 -3.86 5.95 31.40
C VAL A 252 -4.22 7.31 30.81
N THR A 253 -4.27 7.38 29.48
CA THR A 253 -4.66 8.57 28.76
C THR A 253 -6.00 8.34 28.07
N GLY A 254 -6.95 9.25 28.21
CA GLY A 254 -8.28 9.12 27.62
C GLY A 254 -8.23 9.19 26.10
N ILE A 255 -7.80 10.33 25.54
CA ILE A 255 -7.72 10.56 24.09
C ILE A 255 -6.32 11.06 23.77
N SER A 256 -5.68 10.46 22.77
CA SER A 256 -4.36 10.84 22.30
C SER A 256 -4.30 10.90 20.76
N HIS A 257 -3.52 11.87 20.28
CA HIS A 257 -3.18 12.06 18.86
C HIS A 257 -1.66 12.03 18.71
N TRP A 258 -1.12 11.43 17.65
CA TRP A 258 0.30 11.31 17.40
C TRP A 258 0.64 11.40 15.90
#